data_273d9beaa9123e873025195524d8fa7e
#
_entry.id   273d9beaa9123e873025195524d8fa7e
#
_cell.length_a   1.000
_cell.length_b   1.000
_cell.length_c   1.000
_cell.angle_alpha   90.00
_cell.angle_beta   90.00
_cell.angle_gamma   90.00
#
_symmetry.space_group_name_H-M   'P 1'
#
loop_
_entity.id
_entity.type
_entity.pdbx_description
1 polymer ?
#
loop_
_entity_poly.entity_id
_entity_poly.type
_entity_poly.pdbx_seq_one_letter_code
_entity_poly.pdbx_strand_id
1 'polypeptide(L)'
;MYTILNRVGRLIEITIRSPVSLDEAVRWQRDHDAAVAKVAGPYVCFVDVVDATVFPPEVADAYVATMRNEPRLLRTGILLNEDHVLSLQVQRMIREGNAPTRRTFRAARELETWLGEVLTPAERARLDQRLGERGLKSGPA
;
A
#
# COMPACT_ATOMS: atom_id res chain seq x y z
N MET A 1 1.68 -9.59 10.32
CA MET A 1 1.34 -10.44 9.15
C MET A 1 1.11 -9.57 7.93
N TYR A 2 1.57 -10.01 6.79
CA TYR A 2 1.38 -9.27 5.54
C TYR A 2 1.09 -10.23 4.38
N THR A 3 0.51 -9.68 3.32
CA THR A 3 0.41 -10.34 2.02
C THR A 3 0.85 -9.38 0.92
N ILE A 4 1.47 -9.91 -0.12
CA ILE A 4 1.86 -9.16 -1.32
C ILE A 4 1.40 -9.97 -2.52
N LEU A 5 0.50 -9.41 -3.32
CA LEU A 5 -0.10 -10.07 -4.46
C LEU A 5 0.08 -9.23 -5.71
N ASN A 6 0.32 -9.88 -6.84
CA ASN A 6 0.25 -9.26 -8.16
C ASN A 6 -0.58 -10.18 -9.05
N ARG A 7 -1.89 -10.00 -9.04
CA ARG A 7 -2.84 -10.86 -9.76
C ARG A 7 -3.17 -10.34 -11.16
N VAL A 8 -3.17 -9.02 -11.34
CA VAL A 8 -3.56 -8.42 -12.62
C VAL A 8 -2.59 -7.30 -12.96
N GLY A 9 -1.92 -7.43 -14.09
CA GLY A 9 -1.10 -6.39 -14.70
C GLY A 9 -0.01 -5.85 -13.79
N ARG A 10 -0.01 -4.52 -13.62
CA ARG A 10 1.02 -3.78 -12.87
C ARG A 10 0.57 -3.45 -11.45
N LEU A 11 -0.60 -3.93 -11.03
CA LEU A 11 -1.15 -3.65 -9.71
C LEU A 11 -0.57 -4.61 -8.68
N ILE A 12 0.12 -4.05 -7.69
CA ILE A 12 0.62 -4.80 -6.53
C ILE A 12 -0.28 -4.49 -5.34
N GLU A 13 -0.82 -5.54 -4.73
CA GLU A 13 -1.76 -5.46 -3.62
C GLU A 13 -1.05 -5.89 -2.34
N ILE A 14 -0.93 -4.97 -1.39
CA ILE A 14 -0.22 -5.20 -0.12
C ILE A 14 -1.19 -5.04 1.04
N THR A 15 -1.21 -6.03 1.93
CA THR A 15 -1.95 -5.94 3.19
C THR A 15 -0.96 -6.11 4.34
N ILE A 16 -1.02 -5.22 5.33
CA ILE A 16 -0.18 -5.29 6.52
C ILE A 16 -1.08 -5.27 7.76
N ARG A 17 -0.88 -6.24 8.64
CA ARG A 17 -1.62 -6.38 9.89
C ARG A 17 -0.66 -6.37 11.06
N SER A 18 -0.99 -5.61 12.09
CA SER A 18 -0.22 -5.58 13.33
C SER A 18 -0.54 -6.80 14.20
N PRO A 19 0.40 -7.23 15.07
CA PRO A 19 1.74 -6.65 15.25
C PRO A 19 2.71 -7.03 14.13
N VAL A 20 3.71 -6.19 13.91
CA VAL A 20 4.78 -6.43 12.93
C VAL A 20 6.12 -6.38 13.64
N SER A 21 6.91 -7.47 13.53
CA SER A 21 8.28 -7.49 14.04
C SER A 21 9.27 -6.96 13.00
N LEU A 22 10.48 -6.63 13.43
CA LEU A 22 11.53 -6.21 12.51
C LEU A 22 11.87 -7.34 11.51
N ASP A 23 11.95 -8.58 11.97
CA ASP A 23 12.22 -9.73 11.09
C ASP A 23 11.15 -9.84 9.99
N GLU A 24 9.89 -9.62 10.36
CA GLU A 24 8.77 -9.65 9.41
C GLU A 24 8.90 -8.49 8.41
N ALA A 25 9.24 -7.30 8.87
CA ALA A 25 9.43 -6.15 7.99
C ALA A 25 10.58 -6.37 7.01
N VAL A 26 11.66 -7.01 7.43
CA VAL A 26 12.79 -7.37 6.56
C VAL A 26 12.38 -8.40 5.51
N ARG A 27 11.61 -9.40 5.90
CA ARG A 27 11.05 -10.36 4.93
C ARG A 27 10.11 -9.68 3.95
N TRP A 28 9.29 -8.74 4.44
CA TRP A 28 8.40 -7.96 3.60
C TRP A 28 9.18 -7.18 2.54
N GLN A 29 10.29 -6.53 2.90
CA GLN A 29 11.13 -5.81 1.93
C GLN A 29 11.59 -6.73 0.81
N ARG A 30 12.07 -7.92 1.16
CA ARG A 30 12.54 -8.90 0.18
C ARG A 30 11.42 -9.37 -0.74
N ASP A 31 10.27 -9.69 -0.16
CA ASP A 31 9.11 -10.18 -0.93
C ASP A 31 8.53 -9.07 -1.81
N HIS A 32 8.54 -7.83 -1.33
CA HIS A 32 8.15 -6.65 -2.09
C HIS A 32 9.05 -6.47 -3.30
N ASP A 33 10.36 -6.49 -3.10
CA ASP A 33 11.33 -6.32 -4.19
C ASP A 33 11.20 -7.44 -5.22
N ALA A 34 10.95 -8.66 -4.77
CA ALA A 34 10.72 -9.80 -5.66
C ALA A 34 9.45 -9.62 -6.49
N ALA A 35 8.37 -9.12 -5.89
CA ALA A 35 7.12 -8.86 -6.61
C ALA A 35 7.28 -7.74 -7.65
N VAL A 36 7.96 -6.67 -7.28
CA VAL A 36 8.24 -5.54 -8.20
C VAL A 36 9.12 -6.01 -9.36
N ALA A 37 10.11 -6.85 -9.09
CA ALA A 37 11.01 -7.37 -10.13
C ALA A 37 10.28 -8.17 -11.21
N LYS A 38 9.14 -8.78 -10.88
CA LYS A 38 8.33 -9.56 -11.84
C LYS A 38 7.47 -8.69 -12.74
N VAL A 39 7.28 -7.42 -12.40
CA VAL A 39 6.47 -6.50 -13.19
C VAL A 39 7.38 -5.78 -14.19
N ALA A 40 7.04 -5.85 -15.46
CA ALA A 40 7.77 -5.12 -16.49
C ALA A 40 7.33 -3.64 -16.49
N GLY A 41 8.30 -2.73 -16.34
CA GLY A 41 8.04 -1.30 -16.41
C GLY A 41 7.40 -0.70 -15.15
N PRO A 42 6.66 0.40 -15.28
CA PRO A 42 6.03 1.09 -14.14
C PRO A 42 4.98 0.21 -13.45
N TYR A 43 4.77 0.44 -12.15
CA TYR A 43 3.78 -0.30 -11.37
C TYR A 43 3.01 0.61 -10.42
N VAL A 44 1.91 0.10 -9.91
CA VAL A 44 1.00 0.80 -8.99
C VAL A 44 0.78 -0.09 -7.77
N CYS A 45 0.79 0.51 -6.58
CA CYS A 45 0.56 -0.21 -5.33
C CYS A 45 -0.74 0.23 -4.65
N PHE A 46 -1.48 -0.75 -4.17
CA PHE A 46 -2.53 -0.56 -3.19
C PHE A 46 -2.04 -1.14 -1.86
N VAL A 47 -2.01 -0.34 -0.81
CA VAL A 47 -1.58 -0.77 0.52
C VAL A 47 -2.73 -0.64 1.51
N ASP A 48 -3.14 -1.77 2.07
CA ASP A 48 -4.21 -1.87 3.06
C ASP A 48 -3.59 -2.02 4.44
N VAL A 49 -3.68 -0.98 5.27
CA VAL A 49 -3.23 -0.99 6.66
C VAL A 49 -4.41 -0.83 7.63
N VAL A 50 -5.62 -1.17 7.18
CA VAL A 50 -6.85 -1.03 7.99
C VAL A 50 -6.75 -1.82 9.31
N ASP A 51 -6.06 -2.96 9.30
CA ASP A 51 -5.88 -3.79 10.49
C ASP A 51 -4.52 -3.57 11.17
N ALA A 52 -3.88 -2.44 10.90
CA ALA A 52 -2.60 -2.08 11.51
C ALA A 52 -2.79 -1.06 12.64
N THR A 53 -1.84 -1.07 13.56
CA THR A 53 -1.65 -0.03 14.58
C THR A 53 -0.26 0.57 14.39
N VAL A 54 0.11 1.55 15.22
CA VAL A 54 1.42 2.20 15.13
C VAL A 54 2.54 1.16 15.09
N PHE A 55 3.43 1.30 14.11
CA PHE A 55 4.57 0.41 13.95
C PHE A 55 5.70 0.78 14.90
N PRO A 56 6.46 -0.22 15.40
CA PRO A 56 7.72 0.08 16.09
C PRO A 56 8.65 0.92 15.20
N PRO A 57 9.48 1.80 15.80
CA PRO A 57 10.34 2.70 15.01
C PRO A 57 11.22 1.97 13.99
N GLU A 58 11.81 0.86 14.35
CA GLU A 58 12.68 0.09 13.45
C GLU A 58 11.90 -0.54 12.28
N VAL A 59 10.63 -0.89 12.50
CA VAL A 59 9.74 -1.38 11.45
C VAL A 59 9.39 -0.24 10.50
N ALA A 60 9.03 0.91 11.03
CA ALA A 60 8.74 2.10 10.23
C ALA A 60 9.95 2.50 9.37
N ASP A 61 11.17 2.45 9.95
CA ASP A 61 12.40 2.74 9.22
C ASP A 61 12.62 1.78 8.04
N ALA A 62 12.30 0.50 8.22
CA ALA A 62 12.39 -0.48 7.13
C ALA A 62 11.44 -0.13 5.97
N TYR A 63 10.22 0.27 6.27
CA TYR A 63 9.28 0.69 5.24
C TYR A 63 9.73 1.97 4.54
N VAL A 64 10.27 2.94 5.29
CA VAL A 64 10.80 4.19 4.71
C VAL A 64 11.97 3.89 3.77
N ALA A 65 12.85 2.97 4.12
CA ALA A 65 13.96 2.56 3.26
C ALA A 65 13.45 2.04 1.90
N THR A 66 12.38 1.24 1.90
CA THR A 66 11.74 0.77 0.67
C THR A 66 11.15 1.94 -0.12
N MET A 67 10.46 2.86 0.56
CA MET A 67 9.87 4.04 -0.09
C MET A 67 10.89 4.90 -0.83
N ARG A 68 12.13 4.96 -0.33
CA ARG A 68 13.20 5.74 -0.96
C ARG A 68 13.77 5.10 -2.22
N ASN A 69 13.44 3.86 -2.50
CA ASN A 69 14.06 3.08 -3.56
C ASN A 69 13.06 2.42 -4.49
N GLU A 70 12.13 3.22 -5.03
CA GLU A 70 11.09 2.73 -5.94
C GLU A 70 10.97 3.61 -7.19
N PRO A 71 12.00 3.61 -8.06
CA PRO A 71 12.03 4.53 -9.21
C PRO A 71 10.95 4.26 -10.25
N ARG A 72 10.39 3.04 -10.34
CA ARG A 72 9.36 2.69 -11.31
C ARG A 72 7.95 2.85 -10.78
N LEU A 73 7.79 3.26 -9.54
CA LEU A 73 6.47 3.43 -8.94
C LEU A 73 5.74 4.62 -9.55
N LEU A 74 4.50 4.39 -10.02
CA LEU A 74 3.61 5.46 -10.48
C LEU A 74 2.86 6.09 -9.31
N ARG A 75 2.12 5.28 -8.57
CA ARG A 75 1.35 5.71 -7.40
C ARG A 75 1.22 4.61 -6.38
N THR A 76 1.20 4.97 -5.11
CA THR A 76 0.77 4.11 -4.01
C THR A 76 -0.38 4.77 -3.27
N GLY A 77 -1.52 4.11 -3.23
CA GLY A 77 -2.64 4.50 -2.37
C GLY A 77 -2.62 3.69 -1.09
N ILE A 78 -2.60 4.34 0.05
CA ILE A 78 -2.56 3.70 1.37
C ILE A 78 -3.91 3.92 2.04
N LEU A 79 -4.64 2.82 2.30
CA LEU A 79 -5.93 2.89 2.97
C LEU A 79 -5.73 2.74 4.47
N LEU A 80 -6.07 3.80 5.19
CA LEU A 80 -5.95 3.90 6.65
C LEU A 80 -7.24 3.50 7.35
N ASN A 81 -7.13 3.19 8.64
CA ASN A 81 -8.25 3.12 9.56
C ASN A 81 -8.46 4.48 10.26
N GLU A 82 -9.25 4.51 11.32
CA GLU A 82 -9.55 5.75 12.06
C GLU A 82 -8.51 6.09 13.14
N ASP A 83 -7.45 5.32 13.28
CA ASP A 83 -6.37 5.58 14.23
C ASP A 83 -5.56 6.79 13.79
N HIS A 84 -5.74 7.91 14.48
CA HIS A 84 -5.05 9.17 14.17
C HIS A 84 -3.53 9.06 14.36
N VAL A 85 -3.08 8.28 15.33
CA VAL A 85 -1.65 8.13 15.60
C VAL A 85 -1.00 7.37 14.47
N LEU A 86 -1.61 6.29 13.99
CA LEU A 86 -1.14 5.57 12.80
C LEU A 86 -1.11 6.49 11.58
N SER A 87 -2.17 7.27 11.38
CA SER A 87 -2.23 8.21 10.26
C SER A 87 -1.07 9.21 10.27
N LEU A 88 -0.77 9.78 11.44
CA LEU A 88 0.36 10.70 11.59
C LEU A 88 1.70 10.01 11.32
N GLN A 89 1.86 8.78 11.80
CA GLN A 89 3.07 8.00 11.56
C GLN A 89 3.26 7.73 10.07
N VAL A 90 2.23 7.27 9.38
CA VAL A 90 2.31 6.96 7.95
C VAL A 90 2.61 8.22 7.13
N GLN A 91 1.98 9.35 7.45
CA GLN A 91 2.25 10.62 6.78
C GLN A 91 3.71 11.06 6.99
N ARG A 92 4.25 10.87 8.20
CA ARG A 92 5.65 11.15 8.49
C ARG A 92 6.58 10.23 7.70
N MET A 93 6.25 8.95 7.61
CA MET A 93 7.03 7.98 6.82
C MET A 93 7.08 8.39 5.35
N ILE A 94 5.96 8.83 4.78
CA ILE A 94 5.92 9.31 3.39
C ILE A 94 6.85 10.51 3.22
N ARG A 95 6.83 11.47 4.14
CA ARG A 95 7.73 12.63 4.08
C ARG A 95 9.20 12.22 4.19
N GLU A 96 9.53 11.34 5.12
CA GLU A 96 10.89 10.84 5.31
C GLU A 96 11.37 10.04 4.10
N GLY A 97 10.46 9.31 3.46
CA GLY A 97 10.74 8.57 2.25
C GLY A 97 10.88 9.43 0.99
N ASN A 98 10.60 10.73 1.11
CA ASN A 98 10.57 11.66 -0.02
C ASN A 98 9.74 11.10 -1.17
N ALA A 99 8.50 10.74 -0.88
CA ALA A 99 7.68 9.92 -1.76
C ALA A 99 6.43 10.65 -2.26
N PRO A 100 6.56 11.57 -3.25
CA PRO A 100 5.42 12.36 -3.73
C PRO A 100 4.37 11.54 -4.46
N THR A 101 4.70 10.30 -4.84
CA THR A 101 3.79 9.38 -5.53
C THR A 101 2.89 8.61 -4.57
N ARG A 102 2.98 8.86 -3.26
CA ARG A 102 2.20 8.18 -2.23
C ARG A 102 1.18 9.09 -1.60
N ARG A 103 -0.01 8.55 -1.36
CA ARG A 103 -1.10 9.28 -0.75
C ARG A 103 -1.88 8.38 0.19
N THR A 104 -2.33 8.94 1.33
CA THR A 104 -3.16 8.24 2.29
C THR A 104 -4.63 8.55 2.07
N PHE A 105 -5.50 7.57 2.37
CA PHE A 105 -6.94 7.69 2.23
C PHE A 105 -7.63 7.01 3.41
N ARG A 106 -8.77 7.55 3.82
CA ARG A 106 -9.67 6.89 4.77
C ARG A 106 -10.89 6.30 4.08
N ALA A 107 -11.21 6.80 2.89
CA ALA A 107 -12.33 6.34 2.09
C ALA A 107 -11.83 5.52 0.90
N ALA A 108 -12.31 4.29 0.78
CA ALA A 108 -11.91 3.40 -0.31
C ALA A 108 -12.23 3.97 -1.68
N ARG A 109 -13.37 4.67 -1.84
CA ARG A 109 -13.76 5.27 -3.11
C ARG A 109 -12.80 6.34 -3.60
N GLU A 110 -12.31 7.17 -2.68
CA GLU A 110 -11.34 8.21 -3.03
C GLU A 110 -10.03 7.59 -3.49
N LEU A 111 -9.60 6.51 -2.82
CA LEU A 111 -8.43 5.75 -3.21
C LEU A 111 -8.62 5.13 -4.60
N GLU A 112 -9.76 4.49 -4.84
CA GLU A 112 -10.06 3.90 -6.15
C GLU A 112 -10.03 4.94 -7.27
N THR A 113 -10.60 6.12 -7.04
CA THR A 113 -10.62 7.19 -8.02
C THR A 113 -9.20 7.65 -8.35
N TRP A 114 -8.40 7.88 -7.33
CA TRP A 114 -7.04 8.37 -7.53
C TRP A 114 -6.12 7.33 -8.18
N LEU A 115 -6.14 6.09 -7.72
CA LEU A 115 -5.36 5.02 -8.35
C LEU A 115 -5.89 4.70 -9.75
N GLY A 116 -7.20 4.79 -9.94
CA GLY A 116 -7.84 4.53 -11.22
C GLY A 116 -7.34 5.40 -12.36
N GLU A 117 -6.84 6.60 -12.06
CA GLU A 117 -6.27 7.50 -13.06
C GLU A 117 -5.05 6.92 -13.77
N VAL A 118 -4.34 5.99 -13.13
CA VAL A 118 -3.13 5.37 -13.69
C VAL A 118 -3.27 3.85 -13.89
N LEU A 119 -4.44 3.29 -13.64
CA LEU A 119 -4.72 1.87 -13.82
C LEU A 119 -5.40 1.60 -15.16
N THR A 120 -5.15 0.42 -15.72
CA THR A 120 -5.92 -0.10 -16.85
C THR A 120 -7.32 -0.51 -16.39
N PRO A 121 -8.30 -0.69 -17.31
CA PRO A 121 -9.64 -1.20 -16.93
C PRO A 121 -9.59 -2.51 -16.15
N ALA A 122 -8.73 -3.45 -16.55
CA ALA A 122 -8.59 -4.73 -15.84
C ALA A 122 -8.03 -4.55 -14.44
N GLU A 123 -7.05 -3.68 -14.28
CA GLU A 123 -6.47 -3.36 -12.98
C GLU A 123 -7.48 -2.66 -12.07
N ARG A 124 -8.27 -1.73 -12.61
CA ARG A 124 -9.36 -1.08 -11.86
C ARG A 124 -10.40 -2.10 -11.38
N ALA A 125 -10.79 -3.02 -12.25
CA ALA A 125 -11.74 -4.07 -11.91
C ALA A 125 -11.19 -4.96 -10.77
N ARG A 126 -9.89 -5.27 -10.83
CA ARG A 126 -9.25 -6.06 -9.75
C ARG A 126 -9.23 -5.30 -8.43
N LEU A 127 -8.88 -4.02 -8.44
CA LEU A 127 -8.87 -3.19 -7.23
C LEU A 127 -10.27 -3.13 -6.60
N ASP A 128 -11.29 -2.92 -7.43
CA ASP A 128 -12.68 -2.91 -6.99
C ASP A 128 -13.07 -4.23 -6.33
N GLN A 129 -12.72 -5.35 -6.95
CA GLN A 129 -12.97 -6.68 -6.40
C GLN A 129 -12.25 -6.89 -5.07
N ARG A 130 -10.99 -6.46 -4.97
CA ARG A 130 -10.18 -6.59 -3.75
C ARG A 130 -10.81 -5.83 -2.59
N LEU A 131 -11.24 -4.60 -2.82
CA LEU A 131 -11.90 -3.78 -1.80
C LEU A 131 -13.22 -4.41 -1.36
N GLY A 132 -13.99 -4.97 -2.30
CA GLY A 132 -15.21 -5.70 -1.99
C GLY A 132 -14.97 -6.95 -1.16
N GLU A 133 -13.97 -7.75 -1.51
CA GLU A 133 -13.58 -8.96 -0.77
C GLU A 133 -13.19 -8.64 0.68
N ARG A 134 -12.54 -7.51 0.89
CA ARG A 134 -12.14 -7.05 2.21
C ARG A 134 -13.27 -6.36 2.98
N GLY A 135 -14.43 -6.13 2.36
CA GLY A 135 -15.52 -5.40 2.98
C GLY A 135 -15.20 -3.93 3.23
N LEU A 136 -14.27 -3.37 2.47
CA LEU A 136 -13.77 -2.01 2.69
C LEU A 136 -14.52 -0.95 1.89
N LYS A 137 -15.33 -1.35 0.92
CA LYS A 137 -16.21 -0.42 0.21
C LYS A 137 -17.31 0.02 1.14
N SER A 138 -17.40 1.33 1.36
CA SER A 138 -18.57 1.89 2.01
C SER A 138 -19.80 1.58 1.17
N GLY A 139 -20.92 1.36 1.82
CA GLY A 139 -22.18 0.99 1.18
C GLY A 139 -22.61 1.94 0.07
N PRO A 140 -23.83 1.77 -0.45
CA PRO A 140 -24.24 2.55 -1.60
C PRO A 140 -24.08 4.03 -1.29
N ALA A 141 -23.36 4.67 -2.09
CA ALA A 141 -23.19 6.09 -1.92
C ALA A 141 -24.50 6.77 -2.27
#